data_52b97eb27a35f975ecc26588fbc0ada8
#
_entry.id   52b97eb27a35f975ecc26588fbc0ada8
#
_cell.length_a   1.000
_cell.length_b   1.000
_cell.length_c   1.000
_cell.angle_alpha   90.00
_cell.angle_beta   90.00
_cell.angle_gamma   90.00
#
_symmetry.space_group_name_H-M   'P 1'
#
loop_
_entity.id
_entity.type
_entity.pdbx_description
1 polymer ?
#
loop_
_entity_poly.entity_id
_entity_poly.type
_entity_poly.pdbx_seq_one_letter_code
_entity_poly.pdbx_strand_id
1 'polypeptide(L)'
;MLAEDKLFATLDPVVRKITLSGGTEALLSDTVGFINKLPHDLVEAFKSTLEEVSNSDLILQVVDISCPYHEKQMRVVDGVLESLHAADIPRIIVFNKADAIPSCDLPAESENRINVSALRGTGIEKLLSAVELKLNSARTEVDILVPYSKYEAVSMIRDRGMLLSEEPVSYTHLRAHET
;
A
#
# COMPACT_ATOMS: atom_id res chain seq x y z
N MET A 1 -16.29 6.07 -24.08
CA MET A 1 -14.82 6.05 -24.02
C MET A 1 -14.42 4.59 -23.99
N LEU A 2 -13.89 4.07 -25.11
CA LEU A 2 -13.50 2.68 -25.26
C LEU A 2 -12.28 2.43 -24.36
N ALA A 3 -12.39 1.49 -23.44
CA ALA A 3 -11.22 0.94 -22.74
C ALA A 3 -10.45 0.13 -23.78
N GLU A 4 -9.40 0.73 -24.33
CA GLU A 4 -8.42 -0.01 -25.11
C GLU A 4 -7.62 -0.88 -24.14
N ASP A 5 -7.58 -2.19 -24.40
CA ASP A 5 -6.66 -3.15 -23.78
C ASP A 5 -5.22 -2.78 -24.22
N LYS A 6 -4.66 -1.73 -23.66
CA LYS A 6 -3.25 -1.38 -23.82
C LYS A 6 -2.44 -2.21 -22.84
N LEU A 7 -1.83 -3.27 -23.35
CA LEU A 7 -0.69 -3.90 -22.72
C LEU A 7 0.39 -2.81 -22.55
N PHE A 8 0.91 -2.60 -21.31
CA PHE A 8 1.89 -1.57 -20.96
C PHE A 8 1.35 -0.12 -20.96
N ALA A 9 0.18 0.12 -20.35
CA ALA A 9 -0.36 1.48 -20.24
C ALA A 9 0.50 2.41 -19.38
N THR A 10 1.35 1.88 -18.50
CA THR A 10 2.23 2.64 -17.61
C THR A 10 3.66 2.12 -17.78
N LEU A 11 4.55 2.90 -18.40
CA LEU A 11 5.99 2.63 -18.46
C LEU A 11 6.75 3.32 -17.32
N ASP A 12 6.27 4.48 -16.88
CA ASP A 12 6.82 5.22 -15.75
C ASP A 12 5.89 5.08 -14.54
N PRO A 13 6.39 4.85 -13.32
CA PRO A 13 5.57 4.77 -12.14
C PRO A 13 4.85 6.11 -11.90
N VAL A 14 3.54 6.06 -11.72
CA VAL A 14 2.75 7.24 -11.38
C VAL A 14 2.53 7.27 -9.88
N VAL A 15 3.24 8.17 -9.20
CA VAL A 15 3.09 8.36 -7.76
C VAL A 15 2.00 9.40 -7.49
N ARG A 16 1.05 9.08 -6.64
CA ARG A 16 -0.03 9.99 -6.21
C ARG A 16 -0.10 10.04 -4.70
N LYS A 17 -0.21 11.25 -4.17
CA LYS A 17 -0.52 11.47 -2.76
C LYS A 17 -2.01 11.27 -2.52
N ILE A 18 -2.34 10.45 -1.53
CA ILE A 18 -3.70 10.22 -1.06
C ILE A 18 -3.79 10.55 0.43
N THR A 19 -4.97 10.99 0.87
CA THR A 19 -5.27 11.19 2.28
C THR A 19 -6.30 10.15 2.70
N LEU A 20 -5.97 9.35 3.71
CA LEU A 20 -6.83 8.34 4.28
C LEU A 20 -7.84 8.95 5.27
N SER A 21 -8.84 8.18 5.67
CA SER A 21 -9.98 8.68 6.46
C SER A 21 -9.59 9.30 7.81
N GLY A 22 -8.52 8.77 8.45
CA GLY A 22 -7.96 9.30 9.70
C GLY A 22 -6.98 10.46 9.52
N GLY A 23 -6.85 11.01 8.30
CA GLY A 23 -5.93 12.11 8.01
C GLY A 23 -4.50 11.67 7.69
N THR A 24 -4.21 10.37 7.72
CA THR A 24 -2.91 9.83 7.33
C THR A 24 -2.66 10.09 5.84
N GLU A 25 -1.53 10.69 5.52
CA GLU A 25 -1.09 10.86 4.14
C GLU A 25 -0.26 9.65 3.70
N ALA A 26 -0.51 9.15 2.49
CA ALA A 26 0.23 8.06 1.89
C ALA A 26 0.55 8.37 0.42
N LEU A 27 1.65 7.82 -0.06
CA LEU A 27 2.00 7.85 -1.47
C LEU A 27 1.56 6.52 -2.10
N LEU A 28 0.70 6.60 -3.10
CA LEU A 28 0.29 5.46 -3.90
C LEU A 28 1.07 5.47 -5.20
N SER A 29 1.93 4.46 -5.39
CA SER A 29 2.67 4.25 -6.63
C SER A 29 1.95 3.19 -7.48
N ASP A 30 1.57 3.56 -8.70
CA ASP A 30 1.04 2.63 -9.69
C ASP A 30 2.20 1.94 -10.40
N THR A 31 2.22 0.62 -10.40
CA THR A 31 3.26 -0.17 -11.04
C THR A 31 2.75 -0.82 -12.32
N VAL A 32 3.66 -1.27 -13.17
CA VAL A 32 3.30 -1.98 -14.40
C VAL A 32 2.56 -3.28 -14.07
N GLY A 33 1.43 -3.52 -14.74
CA GLY A 33 0.67 -4.77 -14.56
C GLY A 33 1.50 -6.01 -14.90
N PHE A 34 1.54 -6.99 -14.01
CA PHE A 34 2.19 -8.27 -14.26
C PHE A 34 1.41 -9.06 -15.30
N ILE A 35 1.98 -9.16 -16.49
CA ILE A 35 1.39 -9.88 -17.61
C ILE A 35 1.92 -11.33 -17.63
N ASN A 36 1.01 -12.28 -17.85
CA ASN A 36 1.38 -13.68 -18.13
C ASN A 36 2.42 -13.74 -19.25
N LYS A 37 3.62 -14.29 -18.95
CA LYS A 37 4.78 -14.40 -19.84
C LYS A 37 5.53 -13.07 -20.04
N LEU A 38 5.98 -12.43 -18.95
CA LEU A 38 7.07 -11.46 -19.07
C LEU A 38 8.32 -12.22 -19.62
N PRO A 39 8.84 -11.87 -20.80
CA PRO A 39 10.13 -12.37 -21.25
C PRO A 39 11.20 -12.02 -20.20
N HIS A 40 12.17 -12.88 -19.97
CA HIS A 40 13.25 -12.65 -19.01
C HIS A 40 13.98 -11.31 -19.25
N ASP A 41 14.09 -10.88 -20.49
CA ASP A 41 14.72 -9.63 -20.90
C ASP A 41 13.92 -8.39 -20.45
N LEU A 42 12.58 -8.51 -20.27
CA LEU A 42 11.73 -7.45 -19.75
C LEU A 42 11.77 -7.37 -18.21
N VAL A 43 12.05 -8.45 -17.51
CA VAL A 43 12.24 -8.43 -16.05
C VAL A 43 13.41 -7.52 -15.66
N GLU A 44 14.50 -7.56 -16.42
CA GLU A 44 15.64 -6.65 -16.20
C GLU A 44 15.30 -5.19 -16.48
N ALA A 45 14.53 -4.91 -17.55
CA ALA A 45 14.09 -3.56 -17.88
C ALA A 45 13.13 -2.96 -16.82
N PHE A 46 12.33 -3.81 -16.15
CA PHE A 46 11.42 -3.40 -15.08
C PHE A 46 12.04 -3.42 -13.68
N LYS A 47 13.29 -3.88 -13.56
CA LYS A 47 13.94 -4.04 -12.26
C LYS A 47 14.00 -2.74 -11.46
N SER A 48 14.28 -1.61 -12.11
CA SER A 48 14.29 -0.29 -11.47
C SER A 48 12.91 0.15 -10.97
N THR A 49 11.85 -0.13 -11.73
CA THR A 49 10.47 0.17 -11.33
C THR A 49 10.00 -0.76 -10.21
N LEU A 50 10.50 -2.01 -10.20
CA LEU A 50 10.19 -3.00 -9.17
C LEU A 50 11.03 -2.80 -7.89
N GLU A 51 12.16 -2.10 -7.96
CA GLU A 51 12.93 -1.69 -6.77
C GLU A 51 12.13 -0.77 -5.85
N GLU A 52 11.19 0.02 -6.38
CA GLU A 52 10.26 0.81 -5.56
C GLU A 52 9.35 -0.07 -4.68
N VAL A 53 9.00 -1.27 -5.16
CA VAL A 53 8.20 -2.22 -4.38
C VAL A 53 8.95 -2.66 -3.13
N SER A 54 10.27 -2.89 -3.23
CA SER A 54 11.10 -3.30 -2.10
C SER A 54 11.24 -2.23 -1.01
N ASN A 55 10.96 -0.97 -1.36
CA ASN A 55 11.02 0.17 -0.45
C ASN A 55 9.63 0.61 0.04
N SER A 56 8.57 -0.12 -0.30
CA SER A 56 7.22 0.24 0.11
C SER A 56 6.89 -0.29 1.51
N ASP A 57 6.05 0.43 2.25
CA ASP A 57 5.57 0.03 3.57
C ASP A 57 4.41 -0.98 3.48
N LEU A 58 3.70 -0.99 2.35
CA LEU A 58 2.53 -1.84 2.11
C LEU A 58 2.37 -2.12 0.62
N ILE A 59 2.06 -3.37 0.28
CA ILE A 59 1.78 -3.79 -1.09
C ILE A 59 0.27 -4.03 -1.26
N LEU A 60 -0.33 -3.40 -2.27
CA LEU A 60 -1.69 -3.69 -2.71
C LEU A 60 -1.62 -4.60 -3.95
N GLN A 61 -1.88 -5.89 -3.76
CA GLN A 61 -1.96 -6.84 -4.87
C GLN A 61 -3.36 -6.83 -5.46
N VAL A 62 -3.55 -6.14 -6.57
CA VAL A 62 -4.85 -6.05 -7.26
C VAL A 62 -5.02 -7.25 -8.19
N VAL A 63 -6.10 -8.00 -7.99
CA VAL A 63 -6.42 -9.24 -8.70
C VAL A 63 -7.76 -9.08 -9.42
N ASP A 64 -7.80 -9.36 -10.71
CA ASP A 64 -9.06 -9.46 -11.45
C ASP A 64 -9.72 -10.81 -11.12
N ILE A 65 -10.72 -10.79 -10.22
CA ILE A 65 -11.40 -12.02 -9.77
C ILE A 65 -12.25 -12.65 -10.86
N SER A 66 -12.63 -11.91 -11.89
CA SER A 66 -13.38 -12.46 -13.03
C SER A 66 -12.51 -13.31 -13.96
N CYS A 67 -11.18 -13.24 -13.81
CA CYS A 67 -10.24 -14.04 -14.59
C CYS A 67 -10.15 -15.48 -14.06
N PRO A 68 -10.44 -16.52 -14.88
CA PRO A 68 -10.38 -17.92 -14.43
C PRO A 68 -8.98 -18.37 -13.96
N TYR A 69 -7.95 -17.62 -14.34
CA TYR A 69 -6.54 -17.93 -14.03
C TYR A 69 -5.96 -17.05 -12.93
N HIS A 70 -6.78 -16.31 -12.18
CA HIS A 70 -6.32 -15.36 -11.16
C HIS A 70 -5.40 -16.01 -10.11
N GLU A 71 -5.69 -17.24 -9.66
CA GLU A 71 -4.81 -17.94 -8.71
C GLU A 71 -3.42 -18.23 -9.27
N LYS A 72 -3.34 -18.56 -10.59
CA LYS A 72 -2.05 -18.75 -11.22
C LYS A 72 -1.27 -17.45 -11.33
N GLN A 73 -1.97 -16.35 -11.64
CA GLN A 73 -1.37 -15.02 -11.69
C GLN A 73 -0.85 -14.60 -10.31
N MET A 74 -1.60 -14.86 -9.24
CA MET A 74 -1.17 -14.59 -7.87
C MET A 74 0.13 -15.32 -7.53
N ARG A 75 0.24 -16.60 -7.87
CA ARG A 75 1.49 -17.37 -7.65
C ARG A 75 2.69 -16.82 -8.42
N VAL A 76 2.48 -16.28 -9.63
CA VAL A 76 3.55 -15.63 -10.39
C VAL A 76 4.01 -14.34 -9.65
N VAL A 77 3.07 -13.55 -9.14
CA VAL A 77 3.39 -12.36 -8.34
C VAL A 77 4.16 -12.73 -7.07
N ASP A 78 3.76 -13.81 -6.37
CA ASP A 78 4.48 -14.29 -5.18
C ASP A 78 5.95 -14.58 -5.51
N GLY A 79 6.23 -15.32 -6.60
CA GLY A 79 7.60 -15.59 -7.01
C GLY A 79 8.40 -14.34 -7.41
N VAL A 80 7.75 -13.33 -7.97
CA VAL A 80 8.41 -12.05 -8.26
C VAL A 80 8.73 -11.30 -6.96
N LEU A 81 7.81 -11.21 -6.00
CA LEU A 81 8.05 -10.56 -4.72
C LEU A 81 9.18 -11.25 -3.94
N GLU A 82 9.27 -12.58 -3.99
CA GLU A 82 10.39 -13.33 -3.44
C GLU A 82 11.72 -12.94 -4.10
N SER A 83 11.75 -12.83 -5.43
CA SER A 83 12.96 -12.45 -6.18
C SER A 83 13.43 -11.01 -5.90
N LEU A 84 12.52 -10.15 -5.47
CA LEU A 84 12.76 -8.76 -5.09
C LEU A 84 13.07 -8.58 -3.59
N HIS A 85 13.10 -9.66 -2.81
CA HIS A 85 13.20 -9.60 -1.35
C HIS A 85 12.08 -8.78 -0.69
N ALA A 86 10.91 -8.75 -1.30
CA ALA A 86 9.72 -8.00 -0.87
C ALA A 86 8.63 -8.92 -0.28
N ALA A 87 8.92 -10.20 -0.06
CA ALA A 87 7.95 -11.19 0.45
C ALA A 87 7.48 -10.88 1.88
N ASP A 88 8.34 -10.25 2.69
CA ASP A 88 8.06 -9.91 4.08
C ASP A 88 7.29 -8.59 4.24
N ILE A 89 7.14 -7.81 3.17
CA ILE A 89 6.39 -6.56 3.20
C ILE A 89 4.89 -6.87 3.42
N PRO A 90 4.22 -6.15 4.35
CA PRO A 90 2.79 -6.31 4.55
C PRO A 90 2.02 -6.20 3.23
N ARG A 91 1.05 -7.10 3.01
CA ARG A 91 0.30 -7.16 1.75
C ARG A 91 -1.19 -7.27 1.99
N ILE A 92 -1.97 -6.52 1.20
CA ILE A 92 -3.42 -6.67 1.08
C ILE A 92 -3.74 -7.15 -0.33
N ILE A 93 -4.48 -8.25 -0.44
CA ILE A 93 -5.00 -8.78 -1.70
C ILE A 93 -6.35 -8.13 -1.98
N VAL A 94 -6.43 -7.40 -3.09
CA VAL A 94 -7.61 -6.67 -3.52
C VAL A 94 -8.24 -7.40 -4.69
N PHE A 95 -9.33 -8.12 -4.46
CA PHE A 95 -10.09 -8.80 -5.51
C PHE A 95 -11.00 -7.79 -6.21
N ASN A 96 -10.53 -7.24 -7.32
CA ASN A 96 -11.29 -6.28 -8.12
C ASN A 96 -12.23 -6.97 -9.10
N LYS A 97 -13.20 -6.21 -9.62
CA LYS A 97 -14.30 -6.65 -10.46
C LYS A 97 -15.26 -7.63 -9.76
N ALA A 98 -15.43 -7.48 -8.45
CA ALA A 98 -16.34 -8.28 -7.66
C ALA A 98 -17.82 -8.20 -8.15
N ASP A 99 -18.15 -7.17 -8.91
CA ASP A 99 -19.46 -7.01 -9.57
C ASP A 99 -19.67 -7.91 -10.78
N ALA A 100 -18.61 -8.54 -11.30
CA ALA A 100 -18.64 -9.40 -12.49
C ALA A 100 -18.97 -10.87 -12.16
N ILE A 101 -18.94 -11.27 -10.87
CA ILE A 101 -19.23 -12.64 -10.44
C ILE A 101 -20.29 -12.66 -9.33
N PRO A 102 -21.04 -13.79 -9.16
CA PRO A 102 -22.01 -13.92 -8.09
C PRO A 102 -21.37 -13.77 -6.70
N SER A 103 -22.10 -13.17 -5.76
CA SER A 103 -21.58 -12.92 -4.40
C SER A 103 -21.24 -14.20 -3.64
N CYS A 104 -21.85 -15.35 -3.97
CA CYS A 104 -21.54 -16.65 -3.38
C CYS A 104 -20.18 -17.22 -3.81
N ASP A 105 -19.64 -16.74 -4.95
CA ASP A 105 -18.39 -17.21 -5.53
C ASP A 105 -17.21 -16.27 -5.17
N LEU A 106 -17.50 -15.16 -4.46
CA LEU A 106 -16.47 -14.24 -4.00
C LEU A 106 -15.61 -14.89 -2.92
N PRO A 107 -14.30 -14.67 -2.93
CA PRO A 107 -13.41 -15.10 -1.86
C PRO A 107 -13.85 -14.55 -0.51
N ALA A 108 -13.66 -15.36 0.53
CA ALA A 108 -13.89 -14.90 1.90
C ALA A 108 -12.98 -13.71 2.22
N GLU A 109 -13.59 -12.65 2.73
CA GLU A 109 -12.84 -11.47 3.15
C GLU A 109 -12.14 -11.67 4.50
N SER A 110 -11.03 -10.99 4.67
CA SER A 110 -10.27 -10.94 5.91
C SER A 110 -9.56 -9.58 6.01
N GLU A 111 -8.77 -9.37 7.06
CA GLU A 111 -7.95 -8.16 7.20
C GLU A 111 -7.01 -7.90 6.01
N ASN A 112 -6.58 -8.98 5.33
CA ASN A 112 -5.65 -8.92 4.22
C ASN A 112 -6.28 -9.29 2.87
N ARG A 113 -7.60 -9.48 2.80
CA ARG A 113 -8.33 -9.87 1.58
C ARG A 113 -9.64 -9.10 1.47
N ILE A 114 -9.76 -8.26 0.47
CA ILE A 114 -10.89 -7.35 0.31
C ILE A 114 -11.45 -7.46 -1.11
N ASN A 115 -12.76 -7.62 -1.20
CA ASN A 115 -13.48 -7.64 -2.46
C ASN A 115 -13.90 -6.21 -2.82
N VAL A 116 -13.56 -5.75 -4.03
CA VAL A 116 -13.89 -4.40 -4.50
C VAL A 116 -14.46 -4.44 -5.92
N SER A 117 -15.22 -3.43 -6.24
CA SER A 117 -15.54 -3.07 -7.62
C SER A 117 -15.11 -1.61 -7.85
N ALA A 118 -13.99 -1.42 -8.50
CA ALA A 118 -13.53 -0.09 -8.86
C ALA A 118 -14.53 0.62 -9.79
N LEU A 119 -15.26 -0.15 -10.63
CA LEU A 119 -16.29 0.38 -11.53
C LEU A 119 -17.47 0.98 -10.75
N ARG A 120 -17.89 0.31 -9.67
CA ARG A 120 -19.08 0.69 -8.87
C ARG A 120 -18.73 1.45 -7.59
N GLY A 121 -17.44 1.56 -7.26
CA GLY A 121 -16.97 2.14 -5.99
C GLY A 121 -17.21 1.25 -4.77
N THR A 122 -17.75 0.02 -4.94
CA THR A 122 -18.06 -0.87 -3.83
C THR A 122 -16.78 -1.39 -3.19
N GLY A 123 -16.71 -1.43 -1.85
CA GLY A 123 -15.58 -1.96 -1.10
C GLY A 123 -14.37 -1.03 -1.01
N ILE A 124 -14.38 0.13 -1.68
CA ILE A 124 -13.24 1.07 -1.68
C ILE A 124 -13.01 1.67 -0.29
N GLU A 125 -14.06 2.10 0.41
CA GLU A 125 -13.93 2.63 1.78
C GLU A 125 -13.34 1.59 2.74
N LYS A 126 -13.77 0.33 2.61
CA LYS A 126 -13.23 -0.77 3.41
C LYS A 126 -11.75 -1.02 3.10
N LEU A 127 -11.36 -0.94 1.82
CA LEU A 127 -9.96 -1.04 1.41
C LEU A 127 -9.14 0.08 2.02
N LEU A 128 -9.58 1.34 1.92
CA LEU A 128 -8.87 2.48 2.49
C LEU A 128 -8.70 2.36 4.01
N SER A 129 -9.74 1.90 4.72
CA SER A 129 -9.67 1.64 6.16
C SER A 129 -8.66 0.53 6.51
N ALA A 130 -8.60 -0.53 5.71
CA ALA A 130 -7.63 -1.61 5.91
C ALA A 130 -6.18 -1.17 5.64
N VAL A 131 -5.99 -0.35 4.60
CA VAL A 131 -4.70 0.29 4.30
C VAL A 131 -4.24 1.14 5.48
N GLU A 132 -5.13 2.01 5.99
CA GLU A 132 -4.82 2.88 7.12
C GLU A 132 -4.47 2.08 8.38
N LEU A 133 -5.23 1.04 8.69
CA LEU A 133 -4.96 0.17 9.83
C LEU A 133 -3.57 -0.50 9.70
N LYS A 134 -3.21 -1.00 8.51
CA LYS A 134 -1.92 -1.63 8.26
C LYS A 134 -0.76 -0.66 8.38
N LEU A 135 -0.87 0.53 7.79
CA LEU A 135 0.16 1.56 7.88
C LEU A 135 0.34 2.05 9.33
N ASN A 136 -0.77 2.21 10.07
CA ASN A 136 -0.71 2.63 11.47
C ASN A 136 -0.16 1.51 12.38
N SER A 137 -0.41 0.24 12.08
CA SER A 137 0.13 -0.88 12.87
C SER A 137 1.65 -1.05 12.74
N ALA A 138 2.24 -0.53 11.68
CA ALA A 138 3.69 -0.49 11.49
C ALA A 138 4.37 0.65 12.26
N ARG A 139 3.60 1.63 12.77
CA ARG A 139 4.13 2.76 13.53
C ARG A 139 4.37 2.38 14.98
N THR A 140 5.51 2.78 15.50
CA THR A 140 5.84 2.61 16.91
C THR A 140 5.50 3.87 17.67
N GLU A 141 4.73 3.73 18.74
CA GLU A 141 4.47 4.81 19.67
C GLU A 141 5.67 4.98 20.60
N VAL A 142 6.19 6.19 20.68
CA VAL A 142 7.34 6.52 21.52
C VAL A 142 7.05 7.71 22.41
N ASP A 143 7.47 7.63 23.65
CA ASP A 143 7.46 8.73 24.60
C ASP A 143 8.84 9.35 24.65
N ILE A 144 8.94 10.64 24.28
CA ILE A 144 10.23 11.34 24.20
C ILE A 144 10.21 12.53 25.16
N LEU A 145 11.23 12.57 26.00
CA LEU A 145 11.50 13.71 26.88
C LEU A 145 12.50 14.66 26.20
N VAL A 146 12.05 15.83 25.80
CA VAL A 146 12.88 16.82 25.13
C VAL A 146 13.22 17.97 26.10
N PRO A 147 14.50 18.18 26.46
CA PRO A 147 14.90 19.32 27.25
C PRO A 147 14.69 20.62 26.46
N TYR A 148 14.34 21.72 27.15
CA TYR A 148 14.12 23.03 26.51
C TYR A 148 15.28 23.52 25.66
N SER A 149 16.51 23.13 25.98
CA SER A 149 17.70 23.47 25.21
C SER A 149 17.74 22.81 23.81
N LYS A 150 16.89 21.82 23.54
CA LYS A 150 16.79 21.09 22.27
C LYS A 150 15.41 21.23 21.63
N TYR A 151 14.74 22.36 21.77
CA TYR A 151 13.40 22.60 21.24
C TYR A 151 13.31 22.41 19.72
N GLU A 152 14.41 22.54 19.00
CA GLU A 152 14.48 22.23 17.56
C GLU A 152 14.09 20.76 17.24
N ALA A 153 14.34 19.83 18.17
CA ALA A 153 13.94 18.45 18.03
C ALA A 153 12.40 18.29 18.02
N VAL A 154 11.66 19.15 18.71
CA VAL A 154 10.20 19.16 18.71
C VAL A 154 9.66 19.47 17.32
N SER A 155 10.27 20.44 16.63
CA SER A 155 9.90 20.78 15.25
C SER A 155 10.18 19.60 14.31
N MET A 156 11.32 18.93 14.45
CA MET A 156 11.65 17.74 13.64
C MET A 156 10.64 16.60 13.86
N ILE A 157 10.19 16.40 15.12
CA ILE A 157 9.20 15.36 15.45
C ILE A 157 7.84 15.71 14.82
N ARG A 158 7.45 16.99 14.85
CA ARG A 158 6.22 17.46 14.20
C ARG A 158 6.27 17.31 12.67
N ASP A 159 7.44 17.52 12.07
CA ASP A 159 7.61 17.46 10.61
C ASP A 159 7.71 16.02 10.09
N ARG A 160 8.21 15.08 10.89
CA ARG A 160 8.51 13.71 10.48
C ARG A 160 7.64 12.63 11.14
N GLY A 161 6.93 12.98 12.20
CA GLY A 161 6.13 12.06 12.99
C GLY A 161 4.71 12.58 13.20
N MET A 162 3.84 11.72 13.73
CA MET A 162 2.51 12.12 14.19
C MET A 162 2.53 12.39 15.69
N LEU A 163 2.46 13.65 16.07
CA LEU A 163 2.41 14.06 17.49
C LEU A 163 1.04 13.70 18.07
N LEU A 164 1.01 12.85 19.10
CA LEU A 164 -0.21 12.42 19.78
C LEU A 164 -0.55 13.34 20.97
N SER A 165 0.45 13.70 21.76
CA SER A 165 0.31 14.62 22.88
C SER A 165 1.60 15.37 23.15
N GLU A 166 1.49 16.57 23.71
CA GLU A 166 2.62 17.39 24.14
C GLU A 166 2.25 17.99 25.52
N GLU A 167 3.09 17.70 26.51
CA GLU A 167 2.93 18.28 27.85
C GLU A 167 4.17 19.12 28.18
N PRO A 168 4.03 20.44 28.30
CA PRO A 168 5.09 21.30 28.75
C PRO A 168 5.27 21.17 30.27
N VAL A 169 6.34 20.50 30.69
CA VAL A 169 6.79 20.43 32.09
C VAL A 169 8.17 21.11 32.16
N SER A 170 8.95 20.89 33.21
CA SER A 170 10.36 21.32 33.26
C SER A 170 11.21 20.82 32.08
N TYR A 171 10.70 19.85 31.39
CA TYR A 171 11.10 19.34 30.07
C TYR A 171 9.84 19.22 29.23
N THR A 172 9.92 19.33 27.89
CA THR A 172 8.76 19.04 27.03
C THR A 172 8.64 17.52 26.86
N HIS A 173 7.54 16.96 27.34
CA HIS A 173 7.20 15.55 27.14
C HIS A 173 6.38 15.44 25.86
N LEU A 174 6.83 14.63 24.93
CA LEU A 174 6.17 14.41 23.65
C LEU A 174 5.85 12.94 23.49
N ARG A 175 4.61 12.67 23.06
CA ARG A 175 4.19 11.35 22.61
C ARG A 175 3.95 11.42 21.12
N ALA A 176 4.67 10.63 20.36
CA ALA A 176 4.63 10.67 18.90
C ALA A 176 4.75 9.26 18.30
N HIS A 177 4.22 9.10 17.10
CA HIS A 177 4.55 7.96 16.25
C HIS A 177 5.71 8.31 15.33
N GLU A 178 6.65 7.42 15.21
CA GLU A 178 7.69 7.46 14.21
C GLU A 178 7.10 7.05 12.84
N THR A 179 7.37 7.79 11.78
CA THR A 179 6.93 7.50 10.41
C THR A 179 8.04 6.82 9.63
#